data_3f4aba4075d17677f9e4b2f15771f9c4
#
_entry.id   3f4aba4075d17677f9e4b2f15771f9c4
#
_cell.length_a   1.000
_cell.length_b   1.000
_cell.length_c   1.000
_cell.angle_alpha   90.00
_cell.angle_beta   90.00
_cell.angle_gamma   90.00
#
_symmetry.space_group_name_H-M   'P 1'
#
loop_
_entity.id
_entity.type
_entity.pdbx_description
1 polymer ?
#
loop_
_entity_poly.entity_id
_entity_poly.type
_entity_poly.pdbx_seq_one_letter_code
_entity_poly.pdbx_strand_id
1 'polypeptide(L)'
;MEFISRILDGSISYTPRGEPRGRSFFGGRVSQDDKIDRLEEVGLLAECSRRQLRAIARISEVIEVPEDTVLARTGAPGDEFFLILDGSARVEVSPRKRSRLNPGEYFGEMSLLDGGPRSASVIAETPLRLLVIKRRDFNTLLREAPELTQSLLATLSRRLRHAEASLTTD
;
A
#
# COMPACT_ATOMS: atom_id res chain seq x y z
N MET A 1 9.47 -10.66 -18.95
CA MET A 1 8.90 -11.98 -18.58
C MET A 1 9.55 -12.57 -17.33
N GLU A 2 10.86 -12.56 -17.23
CA GLU A 2 11.58 -13.10 -16.07
C GLU A 2 11.26 -12.40 -14.75
N PHE A 3 11.05 -11.10 -14.77
CA PHE A 3 10.67 -10.31 -13.58
C PHE A 3 9.28 -10.68 -13.04
N ILE A 4 8.30 -10.80 -13.92
CA ILE A 4 6.93 -11.19 -13.55
C ILE A 4 6.92 -12.63 -13.02
N SER A 5 7.68 -13.53 -13.65
CA SER A 5 7.83 -14.91 -13.18
C SER A 5 8.36 -14.99 -11.76
N ARG A 6 9.34 -14.16 -11.40
CA ARG A 6 9.93 -14.11 -10.05
C ARG A 6 9.02 -13.49 -9.00
N ILE A 7 8.10 -12.62 -9.41
CA ILE A 7 7.03 -12.14 -8.52
C ILE A 7 6.01 -13.26 -8.30
N LEU A 8 5.67 -13.99 -9.36
CA LEU A 8 4.68 -15.07 -9.32
C LEU A 8 5.14 -16.28 -8.50
N ASP A 9 6.43 -16.60 -8.50
CA ASP A 9 7.00 -17.72 -7.74
C ASP A 9 7.34 -17.36 -6.28
N GLY A 10 7.11 -16.10 -5.89
CA GLY A 10 7.33 -15.64 -4.51
C GLY A 10 8.79 -15.50 -4.11
N SER A 11 9.72 -15.60 -5.05
CA SER A 11 11.16 -15.51 -4.78
C SER A 11 11.64 -14.08 -4.55
N ILE A 12 10.83 -13.08 -4.91
CA ILE A 12 11.09 -11.67 -4.59
C ILE A 12 9.81 -10.94 -4.19
N SER A 13 9.92 -10.13 -3.16
CA SER A 13 8.97 -9.04 -2.97
C SER A 13 9.08 -8.08 -4.15
N TYR A 14 7.95 -7.61 -4.65
CA TYR A 14 7.96 -6.64 -5.73
C TYR A 14 8.90 -5.48 -5.39
N THR A 15 9.96 -5.34 -6.17
CA THR A 15 10.86 -4.18 -6.09
C THR A 15 10.66 -3.36 -7.35
N PRO A 16 10.03 -2.20 -7.28
CA PRO A 16 9.92 -1.34 -8.46
C PRO A 16 11.31 -0.92 -8.91
N ARG A 17 11.72 -1.37 -10.06
CA ARG A 17 12.93 -0.90 -10.75
C ARG A 17 12.51 -0.21 -12.03
N GLY A 18 12.53 1.11 -12.00
CA GLY A 18 12.39 1.93 -13.20
C GLY A 18 10.98 1.95 -13.79
N GLU A 19 10.76 2.92 -14.64
CA GLU A 19 9.52 3.03 -15.39
C GLU A 19 9.28 1.75 -16.21
N PRO A 20 8.05 1.26 -16.26
CA PRO A 20 7.72 0.14 -17.14
C PRO A 20 8.05 0.53 -18.59
N ARG A 21 8.98 -0.17 -19.18
CA ARG A 21 9.27 -0.07 -20.62
C ARG A 21 8.14 -0.74 -21.40
N GLY A 22 6.96 -0.15 -21.36
CA GLY A 22 5.78 -0.66 -22.01
C GLY A 22 4.73 0.43 -22.19
N ARG A 23 3.69 0.14 -22.98
CA ARG A 23 2.54 1.03 -23.08
C ARG A 23 1.88 1.15 -21.72
N SER A 24 1.69 2.38 -21.25
CA SER A 24 0.89 2.66 -20.06
C SER A 24 -0.54 2.14 -20.28
N PHE A 25 -1.08 1.48 -19.27
CA PHE A 25 -2.49 1.06 -19.24
C PHE A 25 -3.41 2.25 -18.98
N PHE A 26 -2.88 3.30 -18.39
CA PHE A 26 -3.61 4.48 -17.94
C PHE A 26 -2.96 5.73 -18.53
N GLY A 27 -3.76 6.69 -18.93
CA GLY A 27 -3.26 7.95 -19.47
C GLY A 27 -2.75 8.90 -18.38
N GLY A 28 -1.73 9.69 -18.72
CA GLY A 28 -1.24 10.79 -17.89
C GLY A 28 -0.33 10.38 -16.73
N ARG A 29 0.48 11.36 -16.27
CA ARG A 29 1.30 11.22 -15.07
C ARG A 29 0.49 11.61 -13.84
N VAL A 30 0.71 10.92 -12.74
CA VAL A 30 0.15 11.29 -11.44
C VAL A 30 1.04 12.40 -10.85
N SER A 31 0.47 13.57 -10.63
CA SER A 31 1.18 14.71 -10.04
C SER A 31 1.40 14.51 -8.54
N GLN A 32 2.26 15.34 -7.94
CA GLN A 32 2.43 15.34 -6.49
C GLN A 32 1.12 15.73 -5.77
N ASP A 33 0.38 16.67 -6.31
CA ASP A 33 -0.91 17.09 -5.73
C ASP A 33 -1.93 15.96 -5.78
N ASP A 34 -2.01 15.22 -6.89
CA ASP A 34 -2.87 14.04 -6.99
C ASP A 34 -2.50 12.98 -5.95
N LYS A 35 -1.20 12.75 -5.72
CA LYS A 35 -0.75 11.83 -4.67
C LYS A 35 -1.21 12.28 -3.29
N ILE A 36 -1.08 13.57 -2.97
CA ILE A 36 -1.49 14.13 -1.68
C ILE A 36 -2.98 13.96 -1.49
N ASP A 37 -3.80 14.30 -2.48
CA ASP A 37 -5.24 14.15 -2.42
C ASP A 37 -5.66 12.68 -2.19
N ARG A 38 -4.99 11.75 -2.82
CA ARG A 38 -5.24 10.31 -2.61
C ARG A 38 -4.80 9.84 -1.23
N LEU A 39 -3.65 10.31 -0.74
CA LEU A 39 -3.14 9.96 0.59
C LEU A 39 -4.03 10.50 1.71
N GLU A 40 -4.68 11.64 1.51
CA GLU A 40 -5.63 12.20 2.47
C GLU A 40 -6.76 11.24 2.84
N GLU A 41 -7.17 10.38 1.93
CA GLU A 41 -8.26 9.43 2.12
C GLU A 41 -7.82 8.14 2.84
N VAL A 42 -6.50 7.95 3.05
CA VAL A 42 -5.97 6.76 3.72
C VAL A 42 -6.17 6.88 5.24
N GLY A 43 -6.93 5.95 5.82
CA GLY A 43 -7.29 6.00 7.25
C GLY A 43 -6.07 6.01 8.19
N LEU A 44 -4.99 5.32 7.83
CA LEU A 44 -3.74 5.34 8.60
C LEU A 44 -3.15 6.75 8.71
N LEU A 45 -3.39 7.60 7.72
CA LEU A 45 -2.84 8.95 7.62
C LEU A 45 -3.85 10.04 8.03
N ALA A 46 -4.94 9.66 8.69
CA ALA A 46 -6.05 10.55 9.04
C ALA A 46 -5.65 11.77 9.87
N GLU A 47 -4.62 11.64 10.71
CA GLU A 47 -4.12 12.74 11.55
C GLU A 47 -2.96 13.52 10.91
N CYS A 48 -2.55 13.16 9.71
CA CYS A 48 -1.45 13.82 9.02
C CYS A 48 -1.91 15.14 8.40
N SER A 49 -1.12 16.19 8.58
CA SER A 49 -1.31 17.47 7.88
C SER A 49 -0.96 17.35 6.40
N ARG A 50 -1.42 18.29 5.57
CA ARG A 50 -1.02 18.31 4.15
C ARG A 50 0.50 18.42 3.97
N ARG A 51 1.20 19.11 4.85
CA ARG A 51 2.67 19.17 4.85
C ARG A 51 3.29 17.80 5.06
N GLN A 52 2.76 17.02 6.00
CA GLN A 52 3.20 15.65 6.27
C GLN A 52 2.87 14.72 5.09
N LEU A 53 1.68 14.84 4.53
CA LEU A 53 1.28 14.08 3.34
C LEU A 53 2.15 14.41 2.12
N ARG A 54 2.57 15.67 1.99
CA ARG A 54 3.52 16.08 0.95
C ARG A 54 4.87 15.38 1.08
N ALA A 55 5.36 15.23 2.31
CA ALA A 55 6.59 14.48 2.59
C ALA A 55 6.45 13.00 2.21
N ILE A 56 5.30 12.39 2.53
CA ILE A 56 5.00 11.00 2.14
C ILE A 56 4.90 10.87 0.61
N ALA A 57 4.25 11.80 -0.05
CA ALA A 57 4.12 11.79 -1.50
C ALA A 57 5.48 11.82 -2.22
N ARG A 58 6.46 12.52 -1.67
CA ARG A 58 7.82 12.59 -2.23
C ARG A 58 8.56 11.26 -2.23
N ILE A 59 8.33 10.41 -1.23
CA ILE A 59 8.96 9.09 -1.13
C ILE A 59 8.14 7.99 -1.78
N SER A 60 6.94 8.29 -2.25
CA SER A 60 6.06 7.33 -2.91
C SER A 60 6.36 7.24 -4.41
N GLU A 61 6.17 6.06 -4.97
CA GLU A 61 6.34 5.78 -6.40
C GLU A 61 5.01 5.35 -6.99
N VAL A 62 4.74 5.76 -8.22
CA VAL A 62 3.59 5.27 -8.99
C VAL A 62 4.07 4.18 -9.94
N ILE A 63 3.40 3.03 -9.87
CA ILE A 63 3.69 1.89 -10.72
C ILE A 63 2.43 1.42 -11.43
N GLU A 64 2.60 0.74 -12.55
CA GLU A 64 1.54 0.02 -13.24
C GLU A 64 1.90 -1.45 -13.34
N VAL A 65 0.91 -2.31 -13.12
CA VAL A 65 1.07 -3.76 -13.25
C VAL A 65 -0.06 -4.34 -14.10
N PRO A 66 0.20 -5.39 -14.89
CA PRO A 66 -0.85 -6.05 -15.66
C PRO A 66 -1.78 -6.87 -14.77
N GLU A 67 -2.92 -7.25 -15.34
CA GLU A 67 -3.84 -8.24 -14.79
C GLU A 67 -3.09 -9.50 -14.34
N ASP A 68 -3.58 -10.18 -13.32
CA ASP A 68 -3.03 -11.39 -12.70
C ASP A 68 -1.67 -11.23 -12.00
N THR A 69 -1.15 -10.01 -11.86
CA THR A 69 0.04 -9.78 -11.05
C THR A 69 -0.25 -10.06 -9.58
N VAL A 70 0.57 -10.87 -8.94
CA VAL A 70 0.52 -11.11 -7.50
C VAL A 70 1.34 -10.03 -6.79
N LEU A 71 0.67 -9.17 -6.04
CA LEU A 71 1.29 -8.06 -5.32
C LEU A 71 1.71 -8.44 -3.90
N ALA A 72 0.95 -9.32 -3.29
CA ALA A 72 1.22 -9.85 -1.96
C ALA A 72 0.81 -11.32 -1.91
N ARG A 73 1.55 -12.11 -1.15
CA ARG A 73 1.29 -13.53 -0.97
C ARG A 73 1.22 -13.84 0.53
N THR A 74 0.15 -14.47 0.95
CA THR A 74 -0.07 -14.85 2.37
C THR A 74 1.17 -15.53 2.95
N GLY A 75 1.61 -15.07 4.11
CA GLY A 75 2.75 -15.63 4.83
C GLY A 75 4.13 -15.20 4.31
N ALA A 76 4.21 -14.60 3.12
CA ALA A 76 5.46 -14.10 2.58
C ALA A 76 5.87 -12.78 3.25
N PRO A 77 7.18 -12.47 3.29
CA PRO A 77 7.62 -11.15 3.75
C PRO A 77 7.13 -10.06 2.79
N GLY A 78 6.89 -8.88 3.32
CA GLY A 78 6.47 -7.73 2.52
C GLY A 78 6.94 -6.43 3.15
N ASP A 79 7.51 -5.56 2.33
CA ASP A 79 8.13 -4.31 2.74
C ASP A 79 7.47 -3.08 2.11
N GLU A 80 6.32 -3.26 1.44
CA GLU A 80 5.65 -2.18 0.73
C GLU A 80 4.21 -2.00 1.21
N PHE A 81 3.80 -0.75 1.22
CA PHE A 81 2.41 -0.32 1.28
C PHE A 81 1.93 0.02 -0.12
N PHE A 82 0.71 -0.35 -0.44
CA PHE A 82 0.09 -0.10 -1.74
C PHE A 82 -1.24 0.63 -1.59
N LEU A 83 -1.40 1.71 -2.34
CA LEU A 83 -2.67 2.41 -2.51
C LEU A 83 -3.12 2.26 -3.96
N ILE A 84 -4.34 1.78 -4.17
CA ILE A 84 -4.89 1.63 -5.52
C ILE A 84 -5.35 2.99 -6.05
N LEU A 85 -4.76 3.42 -7.15
CA LEU A 85 -5.14 4.64 -7.85
C LEU A 85 -6.19 4.33 -8.93
N ASP A 86 -5.95 3.29 -9.73
CA ASP A 86 -6.84 2.85 -10.80
C ASP A 86 -6.84 1.33 -10.89
N GLY A 87 -7.97 0.75 -11.26
CA GLY A 87 -8.16 -0.68 -11.38
C GLY A 87 -8.70 -1.33 -10.11
N SER A 88 -8.75 -2.65 -10.11
CA SER A 88 -9.22 -3.44 -8.96
C SER A 88 -8.33 -4.65 -8.69
N ALA A 89 -8.26 -5.03 -7.43
CA ALA A 89 -7.50 -6.19 -6.96
C ALA A 89 -8.39 -7.11 -6.14
N ARG A 90 -8.07 -8.40 -6.18
CA ARG A 90 -8.70 -9.43 -5.36
C ARG A 90 -7.84 -9.71 -4.13
N VAL A 91 -8.45 -9.71 -2.96
CA VAL A 91 -7.83 -10.11 -1.70
C VAL A 91 -8.31 -11.52 -1.35
N GLU A 92 -7.38 -12.42 -1.10
CA GLU A 92 -7.65 -13.78 -0.66
C GLU A 92 -6.99 -14.01 0.71
N VAL A 93 -7.81 -14.09 1.76
CA VAL A 93 -7.36 -14.49 3.10
C VAL A 93 -7.35 -16.02 3.19
N SER A 94 -8.34 -16.67 2.57
CA SER A 94 -8.45 -18.11 2.41
C SER A 94 -9.23 -18.40 1.12
N PRO A 95 -9.28 -19.66 0.64
CA PRO A 95 -10.06 -19.99 -0.56
C PRO A 95 -11.53 -19.60 -0.48
N ARG A 96 -12.07 -19.48 0.74
CA ARG A 96 -13.47 -19.14 0.98
C ARG A 96 -13.71 -17.68 1.37
N LYS A 97 -12.66 -16.94 1.72
CA LYS A 97 -12.77 -15.55 2.18
C LYS A 97 -12.03 -14.65 1.20
N ARG A 98 -12.80 -14.10 0.28
CA ARG A 98 -12.31 -13.19 -0.78
C ARG A 98 -13.04 -11.86 -0.69
N SER A 99 -12.32 -10.80 -1.01
CA SER A 99 -12.87 -9.45 -1.15
C SER A 99 -12.20 -8.73 -2.30
N ARG A 100 -12.73 -7.58 -2.67
CA ARG A 100 -12.17 -6.74 -3.75
C ARG A 100 -11.71 -5.42 -3.17
N LEU A 101 -10.58 -4.93 -3.67
CA LEU A 101 -10.09 -3.59 -3.43
C LEU A 101 -10.27 -2.74 -4.68
N ASN A 102 -10.82 -1.56 -4.50
CA ASN A 102 -11.13 -0.58 -5.54
C ASN A 102 -10.24 0.67 -5.38
N PRO A 103 -10.26 1.62 -6.35
CA PRO A 103 -9.52 2.88 -6.22
C PRO A 103 -9.81 3.59 -4.89
N GLY A 104 -8.75 4.09 -4.25
CA GLY A 104 -8.80 4.71 -2.92
C GLY A 104 -8.59 3.73 -1.76
N GLU A 105 -8.70 2.43 -2.00
CA GLU A 105 -8.42 1.41 -1.00
C GLU A 105 -6.95 1.00 -1.02
N TYR A 106 -6.46 0.46 0.10
CA TYR A 106 -5.04 0.19 0.32
C TYR A 106 -4.82 -1.12 1.05
N PHE A 107 -3.59 -1.61 0.98
CA PHE A 107 -3.15 -2.80 1.70
C PHE A 107 -1.66 -2.75 2.02
N GLY A 108 -1.22 -3.58 2.94
CA GLY A 108 0.18 -3.69 3.33
C GLY A 108 0.62 -2.70 4.42
N GLU A 109 -0.31 -1.97 5.06
CA GLU A 109 0.00 -1.00 6.11
C GLU A 109 0.66 -1.63 7.31
N MET A 110 0.29 -2.85 7.69
CA MET A 110 0.89 -3.54 8.83
C MET A 110 2.35 -3.88 8.55
N SER A 111 2.66 -4.36 7.35
CA SER A 111 4.04 -4.63 6.93
C SER A 111 4.89 -3.37 6.88
N LEU A 112 4.28 -2.22 6.55
CA LEU A 112 4.95 -0.93 6.56
C LEU A 112 5.41 -0.53 7.98
N LEU A 113 4.60 -0.86 8.98
CA LEU A 113 4.84 -0.47 10.38
C LEU A 113 5.71 -1.46 11.14
N ASP A 114 5.44 -2.76 11.03
CA ASP A 114 6.09 -3.79 11.83
C ASP A 114 6.96 -4.77 11.05
N GLY A 115 6.88 -4.76 9.72
CA GLY A 115 7.60 -5.69 8.87
C GLY A 115 7.15 -7.15 9.00
N GLY A 116 5.97 -7.37 9.56
CA GLY A 116 5.39 -8.72 9.70
C GLY A 116 5.02 -9.34 8.35
N PRO A 117 4.72 -10.66 8.36
CA PRO A 117 4.34 -11.35 7.14
C PRO A 117 3.00 -10.87 6.59
N ARG A 118 2.79 -11.05 5.29
CA ARG A 118 1.52 -10.72 4.64
C ARG A 118 0.38 -11.57 5.20
N SER A 119 -0.70 -10.91 5.60
CA SER A 119 -1.90 -11.57 6.16
C SER A 119 -2.83 -12.13 5.08
N ALA A 120 -2.69 -11.70 3.84
CA ALA A 120 -3.51 -12.11 2.72
C ALA A 120 -2.72 -12.04 1.41
N SER A 121 -3.22 -12.76 0.41
CA SER A 121 -2.74 -12.63 -0.97
C SER A 121 -3.55 -11.56 -1.68
N VAL A 122 -2.88 -10.74 -2.50
CA VAL A 122 -3.51 -9.69 -3.30
C VAL A 122 -3.09 -9.85 -4.75
N ILE A 123 -4.07 -10.01 -5.62
CA ILE A 123 -3.87 -10.29 -7.05
C ILE A 123 -4.62 -9.23 -7.87
N ALA A 124 -3.96 -8.67 -8.87
CA ALA A 124 -4.59 -7.74 -9.80
C ALA A 124 -5.70 -8.43 -10.61
N GLU A 125 -6.94 -7.98 -10.49
CA GLU A 125 -8.06 -8.46 -11.32
C GLU A 125 -8.11 -7.75 -12.67
N THR A 126 -7.65 -6.52 -12.71
CA THR A 126 -7.49 -5.69 -13.91
C THR A 126 -6.06 -5.15 -13.93
N PRO A 127 -5.61 -4.51 -15.01
CA PRO A 127 -4.41 -3.67 -14.89
C PRO A 127 -4.58 -2.69 -13.74
N LEU A 128 -3.52 -2.47 -12.97
CA LEU A 128 -3.53 -1.58 -11.80
C LEU A 128 -2.53 -0.45 -11.98
N ARG A 129 -2.94 0.73 -11.51
CA ARG A 129 -2.01 1.81 -11.19
C ARG A 129 -1.99 1.94 -9.67
N LEU A 130 -0.80 1.86 -9.10
CA LEU A 130 -0.59 1.80 -7.65
C LEU A 130 0.37 2.90 -7.22
N LEU A 131 0.10 3.47 -6.05
CA LEU A 131 1.07 4.26 -5.32
C LEU A 131 1.73 3.35 -4.30
N VAL A 132 3.06 3.30 -4.31
CA VAL A 132 3.87 2.40 -3.48
C VAL A 132 4.73 3.20 -2.52
N ILE A 133 4.71 2.81 -1.25
CA ILE A 133 5.60 3.34 -0.23
C ILE A 133 6.41 2.18 0.32
N LYS A 134 7.75 2.28 0.18
CA LYS A 134 8.68 1.27 0.74
C LYS A 134 8.88 1.52 2.22
N ARG A 135 8.88 0.46 3.01
CA ARG A 135 9.10 0.54 4.47
C ARG A 135 10.41 1.26 4.81
N ARG A 136 11.47 1.00 4.07
CA ARG A 136 12.78 1.65 4.28
C ARG A 136 12.68 3.17 4.17
N ASP A 137 12.06 3.66 3.11
CA ASP A 137 11.92 5.10 2.87
C ASP A 137 10.97 5.73 3.89
N PHE A 138 9.91 5.02 4.25
CA PHE A 138 8.97 5.45 5.27
C PHE A 138 9.63 5.55 6.65
N ASN A 139 10.42 4.55 7.03
CA ASN A 139 11.15 4.56 8.30
C ASN A 139 12.16 5.71 8.37
N THR A 140 12.85 6.01 7.27
CA THR A 140 13.74 7.16 7.18
C THR A 140 12.95 8.46 7.41
N LEU A 141 11.82 8.60 6.78
CA LEU A 141 10.93 9.76 6.94
C LEU A 141 10.46 9.92 8.39
N LEU A 142 10.08 8.82 9.05
CA LEU A 142 9.66 8.85 10.45
C LEU A 142 10.77 9.35 11.39
N ARG A 143 12.01 9.00 11.11
CA ARG A 143 13.16 9.47 11.91
C ARG A 143 13.41 10.96 11.70
N GLU A 144 13.20 11.45 10.49
CA GLU A 144 13.44 12.85 10.13
C GLU A 144 12.26 13.77 10.49
N ALA A 145 11.07 13.22 10.66
CA ALA A 145 9.84 13.95 10.93
C ALA A 145 9.13 13.39 12.18
N PRO A 146 9.57 13.74 13.40
CA PRO A 146 8.95 13.23 14.65
C PRO A 146 7.45 13.56 14.75
N GLU A 147 7.00 14.68 14.20
CA GLU A 147 5.59 15.09 14.19
C GLU A 147 4.73 14.10 13.40
N LEU A 148 5.25 13.57 12.31
CA LEU A 148 4.58 12.52 11.52
C LEU A 148 4.42 11.25 12.35
N THR A 149 5.44 10.85 13.09
CA THR A 149 5.39 9.70 14.00
C THR A 149 4.29 9.87 15.04
N GLN A 150 4.17 11.05 15.65
CA GLN A 150 3.10 11.34 16.61
C GLN A 150 1.69 11.26 15.97
N SER A 151 1.52 11.77 14.76
CA SER A 151 0.26 11.69 14.03
C SER A 151 -0.15 10.24 13.77
N LEU A 152 0.80 9.40 13.39
CA LEU A 152 0.58 7.97 13.18
C LEU A 152 0.23 7.25 14.49
N LEU A 153 0.93 7.54 15.58
CA LEU A 153 0.63 6.97 16.89
C LEU A 153 -0.78 7.36 17.36
N ALA A 154 -1.20 8.59 17.14
CA ALA A 154 -2.55 9.04 17.47
C ALA A 154 -3.62 8.26 16.67
N THR A 155 -3.39 8.05 15.38
CA THR A 155 -4.27 7.25 14.53
C THR A 155 -4.34 5.80 15.01
N LEU A 156 -3.21 5.18 15.30
CA LEU A 156 -3.13 3.81 15.77
C LEU A 156 -3.80 3.64 17.14
N SER A 157 -3.63 4.60 18.05
CA SER A 157 -4.32 4.62 19.34
C SER A 157 -5.83 4.60 19.19
N ARG A 158 -6.38 5.40 18.28
CA ARG A 158 -7.83 5.42 18.02
C ARG A 158 -8.31 4.11 17.41
N ARG A 159 -7.56 3.55 16.48
CA ARG A 159 -7.89 2.25 15.87
C ARG A 159 -7.90 1.14 16.93
N LEU A 160 -6.93 1.16 17.87
CA LEU A 160 -6.86 0.21 18.96
C LEU A 160 -8.05 0.34 19.91
N ARG A 161 -8.41 1.56 20.32
CA ARG A 161 -9.61 1.82 21.15
C ARG A 161 -10.88 1.32 20.47
N HIS A 162 -11.01 1.51 19.16
CA HIS A 162 -12.13 1.00 18.38
C HIS A 162 -12.19 -0.53 18.39
N ALA A 163 -11.05 -1.18 18.22
CA ALA A 163 -10.96 -2.65 18.26
C ALA A 163 -11.32 -3.19 19.64
N GLU A 164 -10.83 -2.58 20.71
CA GLU A 164 -11.15 -2.96 22.10
C GLU A 164 -12.64 -2.79 22.40
N ALA A 165 -13.24 -1.67 21.98
CA ALA A 165 -14.67 -1.44 22.16
C ALA A 165 -15.53 -2.48 21.44
N SER A 166 -15.10 -2.95 20.27
CA SER A 166 -15.77 -4.02 19.52
C SER A 166 -15.71 -5.37 20.22
N LEU A 167 -14.67 -5.64 21.00
CA LEU A 167 -14.53 -6.88 21.77
C LEU A 167 -15.40 -6.91 23.04
N THR A 168 -15.78 -5.76 23.57
CA THR A 168 -16.57 -5.66 24.81
C THR A 168 -18.08 -5.56 24.59
N THR A 169 -18.55 -5.63 23.35
CA THR A 169 -19.97 -5.45 22.99
C THR A 169 -20.74 -6.79 22.88
N ASP A 170 -20.12 -7.92 23.17
CA ASP A 170 -20.78 -9.23 23.21
C ASP A 170 -21.42 -9.54 24.56
#